data_02425f418761d9635d9dfd34af631ce8
#
_entry.id   02425f418761d9635d9dfd34af631ce8
#
_cell.length_a   1.000
_cell.length_b   1.000
_cell.length_c   1.000
_cell.angle_alpha   90.00
_cell.angle_beta   90.00
_cell.angle_gamma   90.00
#
_symmetry.space_group_name_H-M   'P 1'
#
loop_
_entity.id
_entity.type
_entity.pdbx_description
1 polymer ?
#
loop_
_entity_poly.entity_id
_entity_poly.type
_entity_poly.pdbx_seq_one_letter_code
_entity_poly.pdbx_strand_id
1 'polypeptide(L)'
;MLSRSHRSPNRSGRPRSAAADTAILLATRAALVELGWSKLSMGDVAARAGVAKTTLYRRWASKNELVVDAVAVLFDEIEIHDRGSLSADIEGVVLQFAALLERPETKTALMAVVAESTRDDALRDRIRTAIVDRQKGLVLKGRERAQARGELAYESDPEAAARNADLIFDVIAGAVVHRTLVSAERVDEDWARGFTLLLVTGLGGIQGL
;
A
#
# COMPACT_ATOMS: atom_id res chain seq x y z
N MET A 1 0.79 63.17 -8.09
CA MET A 1 1.44 62.26 -7.12
C MET A 1 0.53 61.08 -6.91
N LEU A 2 0.78 59.96 -7.59
CA LEU A 2 0.00 58.72 -7.47
C LEU A 2 0.86 57.68 -6.81
N SER A 3 0.54 57.32 -5.56
CA SER A 3 1.18 56.32 -4.76
C SER A 3 0.84 54.91 -5.31
N ARG A 4 1.83 54.20 -5.86
CA ARG A 4 1.71 52.78 -6.25
C ARG A 4 1.89 51.91 -5.04
N SER A 5 0.79 51.32 -4.55
CA SER A 5 0.75 50.26 -3.56
C SER A 5 1.39 48.99 -4.13
N HIS A 6 2.56 48.61 -3.62
CA HIS A 6 3.20 47.32 -3.88
C HIS A 6 2.43 46.22 -3.15
N ARG A 7 1.63 45.45 -3.85
CA ARG A 7 1.12 44.17 -3.34
C ARG A 7 2.23 43.12 -3.42
N SER A 8 2.69 42.68 -2.24
CA SER A 8 3.58 41.54 -2.12
C SER A 8 2.90 40.26 -2.61
N PRO A 9 3.58 39.38 -3.40
CA PRO A 9 2.99 38.13 -3.82
C PRO A 9 2.85 37.16 -2.66
N ASN A 10 1.65 36.62 -2.50
CA ASN A 10 1.23 35.64 -1.52
C ASN A 10 2.12 34.38 -1.66
N ARG A 11 2.96 34.10 -0.67
CA ARG A 11 3.82 32.91 -0.62
C ARG A 11 2.95 31.68 -0.42
N SER A 12 2.85 30.88 -1.45
CA SER A 12 2.09 29.62 -1.50
C SER A 12 2.49 28.64 -0.39
N GLY A 13 1.51 28.20 0.41
CA GLY A 13 1.68 27.28 1.54
C GLY A 13 1.96 25.81 1.21
N ARG A 14 2.41 25.49 -0.01
CA ARG A 14 2.55 24.11 -0.49
C ARG A 14 3.74 23.32 0.09
N PRO A 15 4.99 23.84 0.26
CA PRO A 15 6.11 23.01 0.70
C PRO A 15 6.05 22.59 2.17
N ARG A 16 5.61 23.48 3.07
CA ARG A 16 5.53 23.22 4.52
C ARG A 16 4.45 22.19 4.89
N SER A 17 3.39 22.08 4.10
CA SER A 17 2.30 21.14 4.33
C SER A 17 2.75 19.70 4.07
N ALA A 18 3.39 19.43 2.93
CA ALA A 18 3.84 18.08 2.58
C ALA A 18 4.94 17.55 3.51
N ALA A 19 5.91 18.39 3.89
CA ALA A 19 6.96 18.00 4.85
C ALA A 19 6.39 17.68 6.24
N ALA A 20 5.38 18.44 6.69
CA ALA A 20 4.70 18.14 7.94
C ALA A 20 3.91 16.83 7.88
N ASP A 21 3.26 16.52 6.75
CA ASP A 21 2.55 15.25 6.56
C ASP A 21 3.52 14.07 6.60
N THR A 22 4.63 14.15 5.89
CA THR A 22 5.69 13.13 5.94
C THR A 22 6.21 12.92 7.36
N ALA A 23 6.49 13.99 8.10
CA ALA A 23 6.96 13.91 9.48
C ALA A 23 5.93 13.24 10.41
N ILE A 24 4.63 13.55 10.23
CA ILE A 24 3.55 12.94 11.01
C ILE A 24 3.44 11.44 10.70
N LEU A 25 3.45 11.05 9.43
CA LEU A 25 3.35 9.63 9.04
C LEU A 25 4.56 8.83 9.53
N LEU A 26 5.78 9.37 9.45
CA LEU A 26 6.99 8.77 10.03
C LEU A 26 6.88 8.61 11.55
N ALA A 27 6.46 9.67 12.25
CA ALA A 27 6.27 9.64 13.71
C ALA A 27 5.20 8.62 14.11
N THR A 28 4.15 8.46 13.31
CA THR A 28 3.08 7.46 13.53
C THR A 28 3.64 6.05 13.46
N ARG A 29 4.42 5.71 12.43
CA ARG A 29 5.03 4.39 12.30
C ARG A 29 5.99 4.07 13.43
N ALA A 30 6.88 5.02 13.77
CA ALA A 30 7.82 4.86 14.87
C ALA A 30 7.10 4.66 16.22
N ALA A 31 6.07 5.48 16.49
CA ALA A 31 5.29 5.36 17.71
C ALA A 31 4.51 4.04 17.78
N LEU A 32 4.01 3.55 16.65
CA LEU A 32 3.28 2.28 16.58
C LEU A 32 4.19 1.07 16.90
N VAL A 33 5.42 1.07 16.41
CA VAL A 33 6.42 0.04 16.73
C VAL A 33 6.79 0.08 18.21
N GLU A 34 6.99 1.27 18.78
CA GLU A 34 7.44 1.43 20.17
C GLU A 34 6.32 1.17 21.19
N LEU A 35 5.13 1.75 20.95
CA LEU A 35 4.03 1.74 21.93
C LEU A 35 2.99 0.65 21.67
N GLY A 36 2.92 0.15 20.43
CA GLY A 36 1.85 -0.71 19.97
C GLY A 36 0.53 0.05 19.76
N TRP A 37 -0.45 -0.62 19.15
CA TRP A 37 -1.75 -0.04 18.80
C TRP A 37 -2.49 0.55 20.00
N SER A 38 -2.56 -0.20 21.11
CA SER A 38 -3.39 0.15 22.27
C SER A 38 -2.94 1.43 22.95
N LYS A 39 -1.64 1.69 23.00
CA LYS A 39 -1.05 2.86 23.67
C LYS A 39 -0.84 4.04 22.75
N LEU A 40 -0.89 3.83 21.43
CA LEU A 40 -0.74 4.90 20.47
C LEU A 40 -1.88 5.91 20.57
N SER A 41 -1.56 7.19 20.70
CA SER A 41 -2.54 8.27 20.68
C SER A 41 -2.15 9.37 19.68
N MET A 42 -3.16 10.14 19.22
CA MET A 42 -2.94 11.33 18.39
C MET A 42 -2.02 12.35 19.07
N GLY A 43 -2.02 12.38 20.41
CA GLY A 43 -1.16 13.26 21.20
C GLY A 43 0.31 12.87 21.12
N ASP A 44 0.59 11.57 21.22
CA ASP A 44 1.97 11.04 21.12
C ASP A 44 2.56 11.32 19.75
N VAL A 45 1.76 11.08 18.70
CA VAL A 45 2.18 11.38 17.33
C VAL A 45 2.45 12.87 17.12
N ALA A 46 1.57 13.75 17.61
CA ALA A 46 1.75 15.20 17.50
C ALA A 46 3.05 15.67 18.18
N ALA A 47 3.30 15.18 19.40
CA ALA A 47 4.52 15.49 20.14
C ALA A 47 5.78 15.02 19.41
N ARG A 48 5.79 13.79 18.88
CA ARG A 48 6.92 13.22 18.14
C ARG A 48 7.17 13.93 16.82
N ALA A 49 6.10 14.31 16.10
CA ALA A 49 6.20 15.02 14.84
C ALA A 49 6.51 16.53 14.99
N GLY A 50 6.54 17.04 16.22
CA GLY A 50 6.77 18.46 16.50
C GLY A 50 5.66 19.38 15.99
N VAL A 51 4.41 18.91 15.97
CA VAL A 51 3.26 19.67 15.48
C VAL A 51 2.16 19.81 16.54
N ALA A 52 1.29 20.81 16.40
CA ALA A 52 0.13 20.95 17.26
C ALA A 52 -0.89 19.83 16.99
N LYS A 53 -1.58 19.33 18.02
CA LYS A 53 -2.68 18.35 17.88
C LYS A 53 -3.74 18.78 16.88
N THR A 54 -4.07 20.07 16.85
CA THR A 54 -5.02 20.64 15.89
C THR A 54 -4.60 20.48 14.44
N THR A 55 -3.29 20.41 14.18
CA THR A 55 -2.75 20.14 12.84
C THR A 55 -3.03 18.70 12.41
N LEU A 56 -2.94 17.73 13.32
CA LEU A 56 -3.32 16.34 13.07
C LEU A 56 -4.82 16.23 12.80
N TYR A 57 -5.65 16.69 13.73
CA TYR A 57 -7.10 16.55 13.64
C TYR A 57 -7.73 17.26 12.43
N ARG A 58 -7.07 18.26 11.88
CA ARG A 58 -7.50 18.88 10.61
C ARG A 58 -7.33 17.96 9.41
N ARG A 59 -6.44 16.95 9.46
CA ARG A 59 -6.07 16.08 8.36
C ARG A 59 -6.59 14.66 8.53
N TRP A 60 -6.58 14.15 9.74
CA TRP A 60 -7.05 12.83 10.13
C TRP A 60 -8.04 12.95 11.28
N ALA A 61 -9.27 12.56 11.04
CA ALA A 61 -10.32 12.65 12.05
C ALA A 61 -10.08 11.66 13.21
N SER A 62 -9.35 10.58 12.98
CA SER A 62 -9.10 9.52 13.94
C SER A 62 -7.67 8.96 13.87
N LYS A 63 -7.28 8.22 14.93
CA LYS A 63 -6.08 7.40 14.95
C LYS A 63 -6.10 6.36 13.83
N ASN A 64 -7.26 5.77 13.59
CA ASN A 64 -7.45 4.73 12.57
C ASN A 64 -7.08 5.25 11.17
N GLU A 65 -7.61 6.42 10.79
CA GLU A 65 -7.28 7.05 9.51
C GLU A 65 -5.79 7.37 9.39
N LEU A 66 -5.21 7.95 10.45
CA LEU A 66 -3.80 8.31 10.46
C LEU A 66 -2.89 7.10 10.29
N VAL A 67 -3.18 5.99 10.97
CA VAL A 67 -2.37 4.76 10.89
C VAL A 67 -2.52 4.11 9.51
N VAL A 68 -3.73 4.06 8.95
CA VAL A 68 -3.92 3.53 7.59
C VAL A 68 -3.10 4.31 6.57
N ASP A 69 -3.14 5.65 6.63
CA ASP A 69 -2.36 6.47 5.70
C ASP A 69 -0.84 6.31 5.94
N ALA A 70 -0.41 6.15 7.19
CA ALA A 70 0.99 5.90 7.52
C ALA A 70 1.50 4.55 7.00
N VAL A 71 0.62 3.55 6.90
CA VAL A 71 0.92 2.23 6.30
C VAL A 71 0.85 2.30 4.78
N ALA A 72 -0.17 2.96 4.23
CA ALA A 72 -0.39 3.05 2.78
C ALA A 72 0.83 3.58 2.03
N VAL A 73 1.51 4.60 2.59
CA VAL A 73 2.74 5.16 2.00
C VAL A 73 3.86 4.12 1.85
N LEU A 74 3.91 3.10 2.71
CA LEU A 74 4.90 2.02 2.58
C LEU A 74 4.60 1.12 1.38
N PHE A 75 3.32 0.89 1.10
CA PHE A 75 2.90 0.12 -0.06
C PHE A 75 3.13 0.86 -1.38
N ASP A 76 3.24 2.19 -1.38
CA ASP A 76 3.59 2.97 -2.56
C ASP A 76 5.03 2.72 -3.05
N GLU A 77 5.87 2.10 -2.23
CA GLU A 77 7.22 1.69 -2.60
C GLU A 77 7.25 0.45 -3.50
N ILE A 78 6.13 -0.29 -3.60
CA ILE A 78 6.04 -1.48 -4.47
C ILE A 78 5.82 -1.01 -5.91
N GLU A 79 6.73 -1.41 -6.80
CA GLU A 79 6.68 -1.07 -8.20
C GLU A 79 6.71 -2.35 -9.06
N ILE A 80 5.90 -2.35 -10.12
CA ILE A 80 6.01 -3.39 -11.14
C ILE A 80 7.00 -2.95 -12.22
N HIS A 81 8.19 -3.55 -12.20
CA HIS A 81 9.21 -3.34 -13.23
C HIS A 81 8.98 -4.30 -14.39
N ASP A 82 9.31 -3.84 -15.62
CA ASP A 82 9.33 -4.72 -16.79
C ASP A 82 10.62 -5.57 -16.74
N ARG A 83 10.45 -6.85 -16.43
CA ARG A 83 11.53 -7.83 -16.35
C ARG A 83 11.56 -8.78 -17.55
N GLY A 84 10.79 -8.46 -18.60
CA GLY A 84 10.78 -9.18 -19.86
C GLY A 84 9.81 -10.37 -19.94
N SER A 85 9.16 -10.77 -18.84
CA SER A 85 8.11 -11.77 -18.82
C SER A 85 7.13 -11.56 -17.65
N LEU A 86 5.89 -12.05 -17.81
CA LEU A 86 4.87 -12.01 -16.75
C LEU A 86 5.36 -12.71 -15.48
N SER A 87 6.00 -13.85 -15.62
CA SER A 87 6.56 -14.60 -14.50
C SER A 87 7.60 -13.77 -13.73
N ALA A 88 8.57 -13.17 -14.44
CA ALA A 88 9.60 -12.35 -13.80
C ALA A 88 9.04 -11.07 -13.19
N ASP A 89 8.04 -10.45 -13.81
CA ASP A 89 7.35 -9.26 -13.27
C ASP A 89 6.64 -9.60 -11.94
N ILE A 90 5.90 -10.72 -11.88
CA ILE A 90 5.21 -11.19 -10.67
C ILE A 90 6.21 -11.56 -9.58
N GLU A 91 7.25 -12.33 -9.89
CA GLU A 91 8.30 -12.71 -8.94
C GLU A 91 8.92 -11.47 -8.29
N GLY A 92 9.19 -10.43 -9.09
CA GLY A 92 9.72 -9.17 -8.59
C GLY A 92 8.79 -8.44 -7.63
N VAL A 93 7.48 -8.43 -7.89
CA VAL A 93 6.48 -7.83 -6.99
C VAL A 93 6.34 -8.65 -5.71
N VAL A 94 6.30 -9.97 -5.80
CA VAL A 94 6.22 -10.89 -4.65
C VAL A 94 7.39 -10.67 -3.68
N LEU A 95 8.62 -10.57 -4.21
CA LEU A 95 9.81 -10.34 -3.39
C LEU A 95 9.82 -8.93 -2.75
N GLN A 96 9.40 -7.89 -3.49
CA GLN A 96 9.27 -6.54 -2.93
C GLN A 96 8.24 -6.50 -1.81
N PHE A 97 7.09 -7.15 -2.01
CA PHE A 97 6.03 -7.18 -1.01
C PHE A 97 6.46 -7.94 0.25
N ALA A 98 7.12 -9.08 0.09
CA ALA A 98 7.68 -9.83 1.22
C ALA A 98 8.70 -8.99 2.01
N ALA A 99 9.65 -8.36 1.32
CA ALA A 99 10.64 -7.48 1.95
C ALA A 99 9.98 -6.30 2.70
N LEU A 100 8.89 -5.77 2.17
CA LEU A 100 8.09 -4.73 2.83
C LEU A 100 7.46 -5.26 4.13
N LEU A 101 6.90 -6.48 4.12
CA LEU A 101 6.27 -7.11 5.29
C LEU A 101 7.29 -7.55 6.37
N GLU A 102 8.55 -7.72 6.02
CA GLU A 102 9.62 -8.01 6.99
C GLU A 102 10.00 -6.78 7.84
N ARG A 103 9.68 -5.57 7.39
CA ARG A 103 9.96 -4.34 8.15
C ARG A 103 9.11 -4.29 9.42
N PRO A 104 9.70 -4.05 10.61
CA PRO A 104 8.96 -4.04 11.89
C PRO A 104 7.76 -3.09 11.89
N GLU A 105 7.91 -1.91 11.30
CA GLU A 105 6.84 -0.91 11.21
C GLU A 105 5.68 -1.37 10.33
N THR A 106 5.96 -2.02 9.20
CA THR A 106 4.92 -2.55 8.29
C THR A 106 4.18 -3.71 8.97
N LYS A 107 4.94 -4.67 9.51
CA LYS A 107 4.37 -5.83 10.20
C LYS A 107 3.45 -5.43 11.34
N THR A 108 3.94 -4.57 12.25
CA THR A 108 3.17 -4.12 13.41
C THR A 108 1.94 -3.33 13.00
N ALA A 109 2.09 -2.41 12.04
CA ALA A 109 1.01 -1.55 11.59
C ALA A 109 -0.06 -2.32 10.82
N LEU A 110 0.33 -3.18 9.88
CA LEU A 110 -0.61 -3.96 9.07
C LEU A 110 -1.44 -4.89 9.96
N MET A 111 -0.80 -5.64 10.86
CA MET A 111 -1.50 -6.54 11.76
C MET A 111 -2.48 -5.79 12.68
N ALA A 112 -2.08 -4.61 13.15
CA ALA A 112 -2.94 -3.80 14.01
C ALA A 112 -4.18 -3.28 13.24
N VAL A 113 -4.02 -2.71 12.03
CA VAL A 113 -5.15 -2.18 11.28
C VAL A 113 -6.07 -3.30 10.77
N VAL A 114 -5.52 -4.45 10.40
CA VAL A 114 -6.32 -5.62 10.00
C VAL A 114 -7.16 -6.12 11.18
N ALA A 115 -6.57 -6.27 12.36
CA ALA A 115 -7.29 -6.71 13.56
C ALA A 115 -8.43 -5.74 13.94
N GLU A 116 -8.17 -4.44 13.92
CA GLU A 116 -9.19 -3.43 14.23
C GLU A 116 -10.30 -3.36 13.18
N SER A 117 -9.97 -3.56 11.89
CA SER A 117 -10.95 -3.52 10.79
C SER A 117 -12.01 -4.61 10.87
N THR A 118 -11.79 -5.66 11.67
CA THR A 118 -12.80 -6.71 11.90
C THR A 118 -14.03 -6.20 12.64
N ARG A 119 -13.91 -5.04 13.32
CA ARG A 119 -14.95 -4.42 14.14
C ARG A 119 -15.31 -3.01 13.71
N ASP A 120 -14.70 -2.51 12.65
CA ASP A 120 -14.87 -1.13 12.18
C ASP A 120 -14.95 -1.14 10.64
N ASP A 121 -16.17 -1.07 10.11
CA ASP A 121 -16.43 -1.09 8.67
C ASP A 121 -15.85 0.15 7.96
N ALA A 122 -15.86 1.31 8.61
CA ALA A 122 -15.29 2.53 8.06
C ALA A 122 -13.75 2.40 7.92
N LEU A 123 -13.11 1.76 8.91
CA LEU A 123 -11.68 1.44 8.82
C LEU A 123 -11.39 0.44 7.71
N ARG A 124 -12.22 -0.58 7.54
CA ARG A 124 -12.10 -1.56 6.45
C ARG A 124 -12.18 -0.88 5.08
N ASP A 125 -13.16 -0.01 4.89
CA ASP A 125 -13.31 0.77 3.66
C ASP A 125 -12.12 1.69 3.41
N ARG A 126 -11.56 2.28 4.47
CA ARG A 126 -10.36 3.10 4.36
C ARG A 126 -9.14 2.29 3.92
N ILE A 127 -8.93 1.09 4.50
CA ILE A 127 -7.84 0.18 4.11
C ILE A 127 -8.01 -0.20 2.64
N ARG A 128 -9.22 -0.59 2.23
CA ARG A 128 -9.52 -0.95 0.84
C ARG A 128 -9.14 0.18 -0.10
N THR A 129 -9.61 1.39 0.15
CA THR A 129 -9.38 2.54 -0.74
C THR A 129 -7.92 3.00 -0.73
N ALA A 130 -7.29 3.07 0.45
CA ALA A 130 -5.95 3.63 0.59
C ALA A 130 -4.83 2.64 0.18
N ILE A 131 -5.05 1.34 0.31
CA ILE A 131 -4.03 0.31 0.07
C ILE A 131 -4.46 -0.60 -1.09
N VAL A 132 -5.58 -1.33 -0.93
CA VAL A 132 -5.95 -2.43 -1.83
C VAL A 132 -6.20 -1.93 -3.25
N ASP A 133 -7.06 -0.92 -3.44
CA ASP A 133 -7.41 -0.40 -4.77
C ASP A 133 -6.19 0.16 -5.52
N ARG A 134 -5.23 0.73 -4.78
CA ARG A 134 -3.97 1.22 -5.37
C ARG A 134 -3.08 0.08 -5.84
N GLN A 135 -2.97 -0.98 -5.04
CA GLN A 135 -2.15 -2.15 -5.39
C GLN A 135 -2.77 -2.97 -6.55
N LYS A 136 -4.10 -3.03 -6.65
CA LYS A 136 -4.79 -3.60 -7.82
C LYS A 136 -4.39 -2.91 -9.13
N GLY A 137 -4.11 -1.61 -9.11
CA GLY A 137 -3.56 -0.89 -10.25
C GLY A 137 -2.24 -1.46 -10.78
N LEU A 138 -1.39 -2.02 -9.90
CA LEU A 138 -0.16 -2.72 -10.33
C LEU A 138 -0.48 -4.02 -11.06
N VAL A 139 -1.48 -4.78 -10.59
CA VAL A 139 -1.92 -6.02 -11.26
C VAL A 139 -2.40 -5.71 -12.68
N LEU A 140 -3.24 -4.68 -12.84
CA LEU A 140 -3.74 -4.26 -14.16
C LEU A 140 -2.59 -3.86 -15.09
N LYS A 141 -1.64 -3.06 -14.60
CA LYS A 141 -0.45 -2.66 -15.38
C LYS A 141 0.41 -3.86 -15.79
N GLY A 142 0.58 -4.85 -14.90
CA GLY A 142 1.29 -6.09 -15.22
C GLY A 142 0.58 -6.89 -16.30
N ARG A 143 -0.75 -6.99 -16.23
CA ARG A 143 -1.58 -7.65 -17.24
C ARG A 143 -1.47 -6.97 -18.62
N GLU A 144 -1.59 -5.66 -18.66
CA GLU A 144 -1.46 -4.88 -19.91
C GLU A 144 -0.11 -5.16 -20.60
N ARG A 145 0.99 -5.20 -19.84
CA ARG A 145 2.31 -5.55 -20.38
C ARG A 145 2.37 -6.98 -20.90
N ALA A 146 1.85 -7.94 -20.13
CA ALA A 146 1.84 -9.34 -20.53
C ALA A 146 1.00 -9.57 -21.80
N GLN A 147 -0.12 -8.85 -21.94
CA GLN A 147 -0.93 -8.84 -23.16
C GLN A 147 -0.17 -8.24 -24.35
N ALA A 148 0.53 -7.13 -24.13
CA ALA A 148 1.35 -6.49 -25.17
C ALA A 148 2.50 -7.41 -25.65
N ARG A 149 3.03 -8.27 -24.78
CA ARG A 149 4.05 -9.28 -25.10
C ARG A 149 3.46 -10.59 -25.67
N GLY A 150 2.12 -10.73 -25.72
CA GLY A 150 1.44 -11.94 -26.17
C GLY A 150 1.46 -13.11 -25.18
N GLU A 151 1.80 -12.85 -23.92
CA GLU A 151 1.84 -13.87 -22.85
C GLU A 151 0.47 -14.13 -22.23
N LEU A 152 -0.45 -13.16 -22.31
CA LEU A 152 -1.84 -13.27 -21.88
C LEU A 152 -2.78 -12.90 -23.04
N ALA A 153 -3.90 -13.61 -23.14
CA ALA A 153 -4.95 -13.27 -24.08
C ALA A 153 -5.58 -11.91 -23.69
N TYR A 154 -6.05 -11.21 -24.72
CA TYR A 154 -6.79 -9.98 -24.52
C TYR A 154 -8.17 -10.30 -23.95
N GLU A 155 -8.54 -9.66 -22.86
CA GLU A 155 -9.86 -9.80 -22.26
C GLU A 155 -10.74 -8.65 -22.75
N SER A 156 -11.80 -9.00 -23.48
CA SER A 156 -12.71 -8.03 -24.08
C SER A 156 -13.78 -7.51 -23.10
N ASP A 157 -14.01 -8.23 -21.99
CA ASP A 157 -14.96 -7.85 -20.93
C ASP A 157 -14.21 -7.09 -19.81
N PRO A 158 -14.44 -5.78 -19.65
CA PRO A 158 -13.79 -5.01 -18.58
C PRO A 158 -14.14 -5.47 -17.16
N GLU A 159 -15.35 -6.03 -16.96
CA GLU A 159 -15.77 -6.55 -15.66
C GLU A 159 -15.05 -7.85 -15.33
N ALA A 160 -14.87 -8.73 -16.31
CA ALA A 160 -14.07 -9.95 -16.14
C ALA A 160 -12.61 -9.60 -15.87
N ALA A 161 -12.04 -8.63 -16.60
CA ALA A 161 -10.68 -8.14 -16.35
C ALA A 161 -10.50 -7.63 -14.92
N ALA A 162 -11.47 -6.86 -14.39
CA ALA A 162 -11.46 -6.36 -13.03
C ALA A 162 -11.55 -7.51 -12.00
N ARG A 163 -12.49 -8.45 -12.18
CA ARG A 163 -12.64 -9.64 -11.31
C ARG A 163 -11.36 -10.48 -11.27
N ASN A 164 -10.72 -10.67 -12.42
CA ASN A 164 -9.46 -11.43 -12.52
C ASN A 164 -8.30 -10.68 -11.84
N ALA A 165 -8.25 -9.36 -11.95
CA ALA A 165 -7.26 -8.55 -11.24
C ALA A 165 -7.46 -8.63 -9.71
N ASP A 166 -8.71 -8.62 -9.23
CA ASP A 166 -9.04 -8.82 -7.84
C ASP A 166 -8.57 -10.18 -7.33
N LEU A 167 -8.87 -11.25 -8.07
CA LEU A 167 -8.45 -12.60 -7.70
C LEU A 167 -6.93 -12.75 -7.67
N ILE A 168 -6.22 -12.21 -8.65
CA ILE A 168 -4.76 -12.23 -8.69
C ILE A 168 -4.18 -11.50 -7.47
N PHE A 169 -4.72 -10.31 -7.16
CA PHE A 169 -4.30 -9.56 -5.99
C PHE A 169 -4.53 -10.35 -4.70
N ASP A 170 -5.71 -10.94 -4.52
CA ASP A 170 -6.07 -11.71 -3.33
C ASP A 170 -5.17 -12.93 -3.14
N VAL A 171 -4.83 -13.64 -4.21
CA VAL A 171 -3.94 -14.80 -4.16
C VAL A 171 -2.52 -14.37 -3.78
N ILE A 172 -1.98 -13.32 -4.41
CA ILE A 172 -0.62 -12.84 -4.11
C ILE A 172 -0.57 -12.30 -2.67
N ALA A 173 -1.49 -11.41 -2.31
CA ALA A 173 -1.52 -10.79 -0.99
C ALA A 173 -1.74 -11.83 0.11
N GLY A 174 -2.69 -12.73 -0.07
CA GLY A 174 -2.99 -13.80 0.89
C GLY A 174 -1.80 -14.72 1.12
N ALA A 175 -1.16 -15.20 0.06
CA ALA A 175 -0.03 -16.12 0.16
C ALA A 175 1.18 -15.47 0.85
N VAL A 176 1.57 -14.27 0.45
CA VAL A 176 2.73 -13.57 1.01
C VAL A 176 2.48 -13.15 2.46
N VAL A 177 1.30 -12.59 2.77
CA VAL A 177 0.92 -12.23 4.15
C VAL A 177 0.91 -13.48 5.04
N HIS A 178 0.26 -14.57 4.60
CA HIS A 178 0.22 -15.81 5.37
C HIS A 178 1.64 -16.33 5.66
N ARG A 179 2.48 -16.44 4.63
CA ARG A 179 3.84 -16.98 4.79
C ARG A 179 4.70 -16.11 5.71
N THR A 180 4.70 -14.79 5.49
CA THR A 180 5.57 -13.87 6.23
C THR A 180 5.06 -13.59 7.65
N LEU A 181 3.74 -13.37 7.82
CA LEU A 181 3.19 -12.87 9.09
C LEU A 181 2.55 -13.95 9.93
N VAL A 182 2.03 -15.04 9.34
CA VAL A 182 1.35 -16.12 10.07
C VAL A 182 2.30 -17.29 10.27
N SER A 183 2.90 -17.84 9.21
CA SER A 183 3.84 -18.95 9.30
C SER A 183 5.23 -18.53 9.79
N ALA A 184 5.55 -17.21 9.73
CA ALA A 184 6.87 -16.67 10.06
C ALA A 184 8.00 -17.30 9.23
N GLU A 185 7.70 -17.66 7.98
CA GLU A 185 8.64 -18.22 7.02
C GLU A 185 9.08 -17.16 6.00
N ARG A 186 10.31 -17.28 5.52
CA ARG A 186 10.84 -16.38 4.52
C ARG A 186 10.24 -16.65 3.15
N VAL A 187 10.01 -15.56 2.42
CA VAL A 187 9.76 -15.59 0.98
C VAL A 187 11.09 -15.36 0.29
N ASP A 188 11.80 -16.45 -0.03
CA ASP A 188 13.03 -16.41 -0.81
C ASP A 188 12.73 -16.52 -2.33
N GLU A 189 13.78 -16.45 -3.14
CA GLU A 189 13.66 -16.51 -4.60
C GLU A 189 13.08 -17.85 -5.08
N ASP A 190 13.42 -18.96 -4.43
CA ASP A 190 12.94 -20.30 -4.83
C ASP A 190 11.44 -20.44 -4.55
N TRP A 191 10.99 -19.97 -3.39
CA TRP A 191 9.57 -19.95 -3.09
C TRP A 191 8.81 -18.98 -4.02
N ALA A 192 9.33 -17.76 -4.25
CA ALA A 192 8.71 -16.78 -5.13
C ALA A 192 8.57 -17.33 -6.55
N ARG A 193 9.58 -18.02 -7.06
CA ARG A 193 9.57 -18.68 -8.37
C ARG A 193 8.53 -19.80 -8.44
N GLY A 194 8.50 -20.69 -7.44
CA GLY A 194 7.51 -21.77 -7.37
C GLY A 194 6.07 -21.25 -7.26
N PHE A 195 5.85 -20.24 -6.42
CA PHE A 195 4.55 -19.59 -6.29
C PHE A 195 4.11 -18.91 -7.61
N THR A 196 5.02 -18.20 -8.25
CA THR A 196 4.74 -17.52 -9.53
C THR A 196 4.42 -18.53 -10.64
N LEU A 197 5.13 -19.64 -10.71
CA LEU A 197 4.84 -20.72 -11.67
C LEU A 197 3.43 -21.28 -11.46
N LEU A 198 3.06 -21.56 -10.20
CA LEU A 198 1.70 -22.01 -9.86
C LEU A 198 0.63 -21.00 -10.30
N LEU A 199 0.86 -19.71 -10.01
CA LEU A 199 -0.07 -18.64 -10.36
C LEU A 199 -0.23 -18.48 -11.88
N VAL A 200 0.88 -18.42 -12.63
CA VAL A 200 0.85 -18.23 -14.09
C VAL A 200 0.22 -19.45 -14.79
N THR A 201 0.49 -20.67 -14.32
CA THR A 201 -0.15 -21.88 -14.83
C THR A 201 -1.67 -21.86 -14.58
N GLY A 202 -2.10 -21.43 -13.38
CA GLY A 202 -3.51 -21.25 -13.05
C GLY A 202 -4.20 -20.19 -13.92
N LEU A 203 -3.52 -19.08 -14.20
CA LEU A 203 -4.06 -18.03 -15.08
C LEU A 203 -4.28 -18.51 -16.51
N GLY A 204 -3.42 -19.36 -17.05
CA GLY A 204 -3.61 -19.97 -18.37
C GLY A 204 -4.85 -20.87 -18.44
N GLY A 205 -5.22 -21.53 -17.35
CA GLY A 205 -6.42 -22.35 -17.24
C GLY A 205 -7.74 -21.55 -17.16
N ILE A 206 -7.71 -20.36 -16.56
CA ILE A 206 -8.91 -19.48 -16.42
C ILE A 206 -9.31 -18.86 -17.76
N GLN A 207 -8.36 -18.66 -18.67
CA GLN A 207 -8.62 -18.10 -20.01
C GLN A 207 -9.32 -19.08 -20.97
N GLY A 208 -9.46 -20.35 -20.59
CA GLY A 208 -10.13 -21.40 -21.37
C GLY A 208 -11.57 -21.71 -20.92
N LEU A 209 -12.09 -21.01 -19.89
CA LEU A 209 -13.46 -21.08 -19.42
C LEU A 209 -14.27 -19.87 -19.89
#